data_7c8e13a21be2f6cb4bf2dee2f7058ca7
#
_entry.id   7c8e13a21be2f6cb4bf2dee2f7058ca7
#
_cell.length_a   1.000
_cell.length_b   1.000
_cell.length_c   1.000
_cell.angle_alpha   90.00
_cell.angle_beta   90.00
_cell.angle_gamma   90.00
#
_symmetry.space_group_name_H-M   'P 1'
#
loop_
_entity.id
_entity.type
_entity.pdbx_description
1 polymer ?
#
loop_
_entity_poly.entity_id
_entity_poly.type
_entity_poly.pdbx_seq_one_letter_code
_entity_poly.pdbx_strand_id
1 'polypeptide(L)' 'MFIFFMILALIFLIAGGIGLFHVNINLPSGSDLWIYGNITFGVFTIVGIATLIFMGLFNTEFD' A
#
# COMPACT_ATOMS: atom_id res chain seq x y z
N MET A 1 13.39 0.62 15.49
CA MET A 1 12.08 1.16 15.13
C MET A 1 11.97 1.54 13.66
N PHE A 2 12.99 2.22 13.12
CA PHE A 2 12.98 2.62 11.72
C PHE A 2 12.82 1.43 10.77
N ILE A 3 13.61 0.37 11.00
CA ILE A 3 13.57 -0.82 10.14
C ILE A 3 12.19 -1.49 10.21
N PHE A 4 11.62 -1.53 11.41
CA PHE A 4 10.30 -2.13 11.62
C PHE A 4 9.23 -1.41 10.78
N PHE A 5 9.21 -0.08 10.86
CA PHE A 5 8.23 0.70 10.09
C PHE A 5 8.47 0.59 8.59
N MET A 6 9.73 0.51 8.18
CA MET A 6 10.06 0.34 6.78
C MET A 6 9.54 -1.00 6.25
N ILE A 7 9.71 -2.05 7.03
CA ILE A 7 9.21 -3.38 6.66
C ILE A 7 7.68 -3.38 6.57
N LEU A 8 7.01 -2.75 7.55
CA LEU A 8 5.56 -2.62 7.51
C LEU A 8 5.07 -1.86 6.27
N ALA A 9 5.76 -0.77 5.95
CA ALA A 9 5.40 0.02 4.77
C ALA A 9 5.55 -0.78 3.50
N LEU A 10 6.63 -1.56 3.39
CA LEU A 10 6.85 -2.42 2.23
C LEU A 10 5.80 -3.50 2.14
N ILE A 11 5.42 -4.09 3.27
CA ILE A 11 4.37 -5.11 3.29
C ILE A 11 3.05 -4.51 2.81
N PHE A 12 2.68 -3.33 3.31
CA PHE A 12 1.46 -2.66 2.89
C PHE A 12 1.49 -2.33 1.41
N LEU A 13 2.62 -1.85 0.92
CA LEU A 13 2.77 -1.49 -0.49
C LEU A 13 2.62 -2.72 -1.39
N ILE A 14 3.31 -3.81 -1.03
CA ILE A 14 3.26 -5.04 -1.81
C ILE A 14 1.86 -5.64 -1.75
N ALA A 15 1.27 -5.72 -0.56
CA ALA A 15 -0.07 -6.27 -0.40
C ALA A 15 -1.09 -5.45 -1.18
N GLY A 16 -0.98 -4.12 -1.11
CA GLY A 16 -1.88 -3.24 -1.86
C GLY A 16 -1.73 -3.42 -3.35
N GLY A 17 -0.49 -3.48 -3.84
CA GLY A 17 -0.23 -3.66 -5.28
C GLY A 17 -0.73 -4.99 -5.79
N ILE A 18 -0.42 -6.08 -5.08
CA ILE A 18 -0.87 -7.41 -5.47
C ILE A 18 -2.40 -7.49 -5.39
N GLY A 19 -2.98 -6.92 -4.33
CA GLY A 19 -4.42 -6.92 -4.17
C GLY A 19 -5.13 -6.15 -5.27
N LEU A 20 -4.62 -4.99 -5.66
CA LEU A 20 -5.18 -4.23 -6.77
C LEU A 20 -5.12 -5.01 -8.07
N PHE A 21 -3.99 -5.65 -8.33
CA PHE A 21 -3.82 -6.46 -9.53
C PHE A 21 -4.85 -7.59 -9.56
N HIS A 22 -4.98 -8.31 -8.44
CA HIS A 22 -5.91 -9.42 -8.30
C HIS A 22 -7.36 -8.97 -8.50
N VAL A 23 -7.74 -7.88 -7.87
CA VAL A 23 -9.10 -7.34 -7.97
C VAL A 23 -9.41 -6.95 -9.41
N ASN A 24 -8.50 -6.28 -10.09
CA ASN A 24 -8.75 -5.80 -11.45
C ASN A 24 -8.77 -6.92 -12.47
N ILE A 25 -8.12 -8.04 -12.18
CA ILE A 25 -8.13 -9.19 -13.08
C ILE A 25 -9.35 -10.08 -12.83
N ASN A 26 -9.68 -10.32 -11.57
CA ASN A 26 -10.64 -11.37 -11.21
C ASN A 26 -12.06 -10.87 -11.01
N LEU A 27 -12.24 -9.57 -10.75
CA LEU A 27 -13.57 -9.02 -10.51
C LEU A 27 -14.02 -8.19 -11.70
N PRO A 28 -15.32 -8.24 -12.05
CA PRO A 28 -15.84 -7.41 -13.14
C PRO A 28 -15.76 -5.94 -12.82
N SER A 29 -15.29 -5.15 -13.76
CA SER A 29 -15.22 -3.69 -13.60
C SER A 29 -16.62 -3.13 -13.34
N GLY A 30 -16.70 -2.24 -12.35
CA GLY A 30 -17.96 -1.60 -12.00
C GLY A 30 -18.79 -2.37 -10.99
N SER A 31 -18.41 -3.59 -10.62
CA SER A 31 -19.12 -4.31 -9.56
C SER A 31 -18.80 -3.71 -8.20
N ASP A 32 -19.69 -3.97 -7.22
CA ASP A 32 -19.48 -3.46 -5.88
C ASP A 32 -18.20 -3.99 -5.25
N LEU A 33 -17.92 -5.29 -5.44
CA LEU A 33 -16.68 -5.88 -4.91
C LEU A 33 -15.45 -5.27 -5.58
N TRP A 34 -15.54 -4.98 -6.87
CA TRP A 34 -14.45 -4.34 -7.59
C TRP A 34 -14.16 -2.95 -7.00
N ILE A 35 -15.22 -2.18 -6.75
CA ILE A 35 -15.09 -0.83 -6.17
C ILE A 35 -14.47 -0.90 -4.77
N TYR A 36 -15.00 -1.76 -3.91
CA TYR A 36 -14.50 -1.89 -2.54
C TYR A 36 -13.07 -2.40 -2.53
N GLY A 37 -12.75 -3.36 -3.39
CA GLY A 37 -11.39 -3.90 -3.48
C GLY A 37 -10.40 -2.83 -3.92
N ASN A 38 -10.76 -2.04 -4.94
CA ASN A 38 -9.87 -0.98 -5.40
C ASN A 38 -9.65 0.07 -4.34
N ILE A 39 -10.70 0.45 -3.61
CA ILE A 39 -10.57 1.43 -2.53
C ILE A 39 -9.68 0.88 -1.42
N THR A 40 -9.95 -0.34 -0.97
CA THR A 40 -9.23 -0.93 0.16
C THR A 40 -7.74 -1.10 -0.17
N PHE A 41 -7.43 -1.73 -1.29
CA PHE A 41 -6.04 -1.97 -1.65
C PHE A 41 -5.35 -0.70 -2.12
N GLY A 42 -6.11 0.24 -2.69
CA GLY A 42 -5.58 1.55 -3.04
C GLY A 42 -5.14 2.32 -1.80
N VAL A 43 -5.93 2.28 -0.74
CA VAL A 43 -5.56 2.91 0.52
C VAL A 43 -4.30 2.28 1.10
N PHE A 44 -4.20 0.95 1.08
CA PHE A 44 -3.00 0.27 1.55
C PHE A 44 -1.76 0.71 0.77
N THR A 45 -1.88 0.80 -0.54
CA THR A 45 -0.77 1.23 -1.39
C THR A 45 -0.37 2.67 -1.07
N ILE A 46 -1.35 3.55 -0.94
CA ILE A 46 -1.08 4.96 -0.63
C ILE A 46 -0.43 5.10 0.73
N VAL A 47 -0.92 4.37 1.74
CA VAL A 47 -0.33 4.40 3.08
C VAL A 47 1.11 3.91 3.04
N GLY A 48 1.38 2.83 2.31
CA GLY A 48 2.73 2.32 2.17
C GLY A 48 3.67 3.33 1.53
N ILE A 49 3.24 3.93 0.42
CA ILE A 49 4.04 4.93 -0.28
C ILE A 49 4.26 6.16 0.60
N ALA A 50 3.20 6.65 1.23
CA ALA A 50 3.30 7.83 2.09
C ALA A 50 4.25 7.57 3.26
N THR A 51 4.19 6.39 3.86
CA THR A 51 5.08 6.02 4.95
C THR A 51 6.53 5.99 4.47
N LEU A 52 6.78 5.40 3.32
CA LEU A 52 8.14 5.35 2.77
C LEU A 52 8.68 6.74 2.46
N ILE A 53 7.86 7.60 1.88
CA ILE A 53 8.26 8.98 1.60
C ILE A 53 8.57 9.72 2.89
N PHE A 54 7.67 9.59 3.87
CA PHE A 54 7.85 10.25 5.16
C PHE A 54 9.16 9.81 5.82
N MET A 55 9.41 8.50 5.84
CA MET A 55 10.63 7.95 6.44
C MET A 55 11.86 8.38 5.65
N GLY A 56 11.75 8.46 4.33
CA GLY A 56 12.86 8.92 3.50
C GLY A 56 13.24 10.37 3.78
N LEU A 57 12.25 11.22 3.96
CA LEU A 57 12.50 12.63 4.26
C LEU A 57 13.14 12.84 5.63
N PHE A 58 12.78 11.99 6.60
CA PHE A 58 13.27 12.12 7.97
C PHE A 58 14.31 11.07 8.33
N ASN A 59 14.80 10.34 7.34
CA ASN A 59 15.73 9.24 7.57
C ASN A 59 17.01 9.69 8.29
N THR A 60 17.50 10.87 7.96
CA THR A 60 18.73 11.37 8.56
C THR A 60 18.59 11.60 10.06
N GLU A 61 17.37 11.75 10.55
CA GLU A 61 17.11 11.95 11.95
C GLU A 61 17.27 10.70 12.79
N PHE A 62 17.22 9.53 12.14
CA PHE A 62 17.19 8.26 12.84
C PHE A 62 18.51 7.52 12.81
N ASP A 63 19.49 8.05 12.14
CA ASP A 63 20.79 7.46 12.11
C ASP A 63 21.66 7.98 13.22
#